data_70191916876430bbedd377974573b6e8
#
_entry.id   70191916876430bbedd377974573b6e8
#
_cell.length_a   1.000
_cell.length_b   1.000
_cell.length_c   1.000
_cell.angle_alpha   90.00
_cell.angle_beta   90.00
_cell.angle_gamma   90.00
#
_symmetry.space_group_name_H-M   'P 1'
#
loop_
_entity.id
_entity.type
_entity.pdbx_description
1 polymer ?
#
loop_
_entity_poly.entity_id
_entity_poly.type
_entity_poly.pdbx_seq_one_letter_code
_entity_poly.pdbx_strand_id
1 'polypeptide(L)'
;MNNAGGPPAADFLDIDETLWEKGFRLNLLSTILMTREVVPVLKAKRWGRIINMTSISVKQPIDGLILSNTVRSGVIGLAKTLSNELAPFNITVNSVCPGYTLTERVRSLARAVAKKEGTTPEQVIGRWEASIPMKRLGTPEEFAALVAFLASEKSGYITGAAIQIDGGWYKGVM
;
A
#
# COMPACT_ATOMS: atom_id res chain seq x y z
N MET A 1 3.28 5.00 -11.15
CA MET A 1 2.78 4.31 -9.94
C MET A 1 3.81 3.30 -9.46
N ASN A 2 4.18 3.35 -8.18
CA ASN A 2 5.08 2.40 -7.55
C ASN A 2 4.24 1.27 -6.93
N ASN A 3 4.39 0.04 -7.45
CA ASN A 3 3.67 -1.16 -7.01
C ASN A 3 4.58 -2.39 -7.18
N ALA A 4 5.33 -2.73 -6.14
CA ALA A 4 6.33 -3.80 -6.16
C ALA A 4 5.88 -5.10 -5.45
N GLY A 5 4.60 -5.28 -5.23
CA GLY A 5 4.08 -6.42 -4.46
C GLY A 5 4.21 -6.23 -2.95
N GLY A 6 4.32 -7.32 -2.20
CA GLY A 6 4.44 -7.27 -0.74
C GLY A 6 5.35 -8.36 -0.19
N PRO A 7 5.99 -8.12 0.97
CA PRO A 7 6.82 -9.12 1.64
C PRO A 7 5.96 -10.26 2.18
N PRO A 8 6.55 -11.41 2.50
CA PRO A 8 5.85 -12.52 3.12
C PRO A 8 5.28 -12.15 4.49
N ALA A 9 4.26 -12.88 4.92
CA ALA A 9 3.78 -12.85 6.29
C ALA A 9 4.74 -13.64 7.18
N ALA A 10 5.11 -13.07 8.32
CA ALA A 10 5.93 -13.74 9.34
C ALA A 10 5.82 -13.00 10.67
N ASP A 11 6.08 -13.69 11.77
CA ASP A 11 6.19 -13.12 13.10
C ASP A 11 7.64 -12.63 13.35
N PHE A 12 7.85 -11.75 14.32
CA PHE A 12 9.14 -11.04 14.50
C PHE A 12 10.35 -11.96 14.61
N LEU A 13 10.25 -13.01 15.40
CA LEU A 13 11.36 -13.93 15.66
C LEU A 13 11.62 -14.90 14.50
N ASP A 14 10.71 -15.03 13.56
CA ASP A 14 10.83 -15.87 12.36
C ASP A 14 11.53 -15.17 11.19
N ILE A 15 11.90 -13.90 11.37
CA ILE A 15 12.49 -13.07 10.31
C ILE A 15 13.97 -12.87 10.57
N ASP A 16 14.81 -13.44 9.71
CA ASP A 16 16.23 -13.20 9.69
C ASP A 16 16.59 -11.87 8.99
N GLU A 17 17.84 -11.46 9.11
CA GLU A 17 18.38 -10.24 8.48
C GLU A 17 18.16 -10.24 6.96
N THR A 18 18.34 -11.38 6.32
CA THR A 18 18.15 -11.53 4.86
C THR A 18 16.74 -11.22 4.43
N LEU A 19 15.74 -11.64 5.20
CA LEU A 19 14.34 -11.40 4.90
C LEU A 19 13.97 -9.93 5.16
N TRP A 20 14.55 -9.30 6.20
CA TRP A 20 14.44 -7.86 6.43
C TRP A 20 15.00 -7.06 5.25
N GLU A 21 16.20 -7.40 4.78
CA GLU A 21 16.81 -6.72 3.63
C GLU A 21 15.99 -6.89 2.35
N LYS A 22 15.48 -8.09 2.08
CA LYS A 22 14.58 -8.34 0.93
C LYS A 22 13.32 -7.49 1.00
N GLY A 23 12.68 -7.42 2.17
CA GLY A 23 11.49 -6.60 2.37
C GLY A 23 11.76 -5.11 2.15
N PHE A 24 12.86 -4.61 2.70
CA PHE A 24 13.33 -3.23 2.51
C PHE A 24 13.60 -2.94 1.04
N ARG A 25 14.38 -3.76 0.36
CA ARG A 25 14.71 -3.60 -1.06
C ARG A 25 13.46 -3.63 -1.94
N LEU A 26 12.55 -4.58 -1.68
CA LEU A 26 11.33 -4.76 -2.48
C LEU A 26 10.39 -3.56 -2.37
N ASN A 27 10.11 -3.06 -1.17
CA ASN A 27 9.02 -2.12 -0.96
C ASN A 27 9.46 -0.67 -0.76
N LEU A 28 10.58 -0.42 -0.08
CA LEU A 28 11.04 0.93 0.17
C LEU A 28 12.11 1.36 -0.81
N LEU A 29 13.21 0.61 -0.92
CA LEU A 29 14.32 1.00 -1.79
C LEU A 29 13.90 1.06 -3.26
N SER A 30 13.09 0.11 -3.73
CA SER A 30 12.56 0.14 -5.10
C SER A 30 11.74 1.41 -5.36
N THR A 31 10.90 1.81 -4.42
CA THR A 31 10.11 3.05 -4.51
C THR A 31 11.01 4.29 -4.56
N ILE A 32 12.06 4.33 -3.73
CA ILE A 32 13.05 5.42 -3.73
C ILE A 32 13.74 5.51 -5.09
N LEU A 33 14.30 4.39 -5.58
CA LEU A 33 15.08 4.37 -6.82
C LEU A 33 14.21 4.74 -8.02
N MET A 34 13.04 4.11 -8.19
CA MET A 34 12.13 4.43 -9.30
C MET A 34 11.67 5.90 -9.26
N THR A 35 11.38 6.42 -8.08
CA THR A 35 10.97 7.82 -7.94
C THR A 35 12.13 8.77 -8.28
N ARG A 36 13.35 8.46 -7.83
CA ARG A 36 14.56 9.24 -8.14
C ARG A 36 14.81 9.34 -9.65
N GLU A 37 14.62 8.26 -10.39
CA GLU A 37 14.83 8.24 -11.85
C GLU A 37 13.80 9.07 -12.61
N VAL A 38 12.53 9.10 -12.16
CA VAL A 38 11.48 9.81 -12.91
C VAL A 38 11.36 11.31 -12.53
N VAL A 39 11.74 11.70 -11.32
CA VAL A 39 11.58 13.08 -10.82
C VAL A 39 12.22 14.14 -11.71
N PRO A 40 13.44 13.99 -12.26
CA PRO A 40 14.03 15.01 -13.15
C PRO A 40 13.17 15.27 -14.38
N VAL A 41 12.61 14.22 -14.98
CA VAL A 41 11.72 14.32 -16.17
C VAL A 41 10.41 15.03 -15.80
N LEU A 42 9.81 14.69 -14.66
CA LEU A 42 8.58 15.33 -14.19
C LEU A 42 8.81 16.82 -13.88
N LYS A 43 9.93 17.16 -13.24
CA LYS A 43 10.29 18.55 -12.97
C LYS A 43 10.47 19.37 -14.26
N ALA A 44 11.14 18.82 -15.27
CA ALA A 44 11.31 19.48 -16.56
C ALA A 44 9.96 19.74 -17.25
N LYS A 45 9.01 18.81 -17.13
CA LYS A 45 7.65 18.94 -17.67
C LYS A 45 6.75 19.86 -16.85
N ARG A 46 7.14 20.21 -15.62
CA ARG A 46 6.30 20.92 -14.63
C ARG A 46 4.92 20.28 -14.46
N TRP A 47 4.87 18.95 -14.52
CA TRP A 47 3.68 18.15 -14.30
C TRP A 47 4.05 16.72 -13.94
N GLY A 48 3.38 16.17 -12.94
CA GLY A 48 3.57 14.77 -12.56
C GLY A 48 2.59 14.28 -11.51
N ARG A 49 2.39 12.96 -11.50
CA ARG A 49 1.57 12.24 -10.51
C ARG A 49 2.35 11.01 -10.05
N ILE A 50 2.82 11.04 -8.81
CA ILE A 50 3.51 9.92 -8.17
C ILE A 50 2.52 9.28 -7.21
N ILE A 51 2.23 7.99 -7.42
CA ILE A 51 1.28 7.23 -6.61
C ILE A 51 2.01 6.00 -6.07
N ASN A 52 2.08 5.90 -4.75
CA ASN A 52 2.70 4.77 -4.07
C ASN A 52 1.62 3.81 -3.57
N MET A 53 1.69 2.55 -3.99
CA MET A 53 0.87 1.51 -3.42
C MET A 53 1.47 1.04 -2.09
N THR A 54 0.76 1.30 -1.01
CA THR A 54 1.16 0.88 0.33
C THR A 54 0.20 -0.20 0.88
N SER A 55 -0.32 -0.02 2.04
CA SER A 55 -1.27 -0.93 2.70
C SER A 55 -2.00 -0.16 3.79
N ILE A 56 -3.17 -0.59 4.16
CA ILE A 56 -3.84 -0.11 5.37
C ILE A 56 -2.98 -0.37 6.63
N SER A 57 -2.05 -1.30 6.56
CA SER A 57 -1.12 -1.62 7.63
C SER A 57 -0.19 -0.47 8.05
N VAL A 58 -0.07 0.59 7.25
CA VAL A 58 0.65 1.81 7.64
C VAL A 58 -0.17 2.73 8.56
N LYS A 59 -1.48 2.53 8.63
CA LYS A 59 -2.39 3.25 9.52
C LYS A 59 -2.76 2.42 10.75
N GLN A 60 -2.88 1.11 10.58
CA GLN A 60 -3.22 0.15 11.62
C GLN A 60 -2.41 -1.12 11.39
N PRO A 61 -1.47 -1.48 12.28
CA PRO A 61 -0.70 -2.71 12.14
C PRO A 61 -1.60 -3.94 11.97
N ILE A 62 -1.17 -4.86 11.13
CA ILE A 62 -1.84 -6.14 10.90
C ILE A 62 -0.95 -7.23 11.47
N ASP A 63 -1.51 -8.11 12.29
CA ASP A 63 -0.79 -9.21 12.91
C ASP A 63 -0.19 -10.14 11.83
N GLY A 64 1.03 -10.62 12.09
CA GLY A 64 1.77 -11.47 11.15
C GLY A 64 2.30 -10.75 9.90
N LEU A 65 2.15 -9.42 9.77
CA LEU A 65 2.64 -8.64 8.62
C LEU A 65 3.71 -7.60 9.02
N ILE A 66 4.58 -7.93 9.98
CA ILE A 66 5.53 -6.97 10.53
C ILE A 66 6.45 -6.33 9.48
N LEU A 67 6.93 -7.08 8.49
CA LEU A 67 7.72 -6.52 7.39
C LEU A 67 6.94 -5.46 6.61
N SER A 68 5.67 -5.73 6.29
CA SER A 68 4.79 -4.78 5.61
C SER A 68 4.52 -3.55 6.47
N ASN A 69 4.16 -3.76 7.74
CA ASN A 69 3.87 -2.69 8.70
C ASN A 69 5.05 -1.72 8.81
N THR A 70 6.28 -2.26 8.93
CA THR A 70 7.49 -1.47 9.12
C THR A 70 7.95 -0.78 7.83
N VAL A 71 8.15 -1.56 6.76
CA VAL A 71 8.81 -1.05 5.55
C VAL A 71 7.90 -0.07 4.78
N ARG A 72 6.59 -0.33 4.73
CA ARG A 72 5.65 0.56 4.04
C ARG A 72 5.40 1.88 4.77
N SER A 73 5.60 1.91 6.09
CA SER A 73 5.58 3.17 6.85
C SER A 73 6.69 4.13 6.40
N GLY A 74 7.86 3.59 6.02
CA GLY A 74 8.92 4.38 5.39
C GLY A 74 8.51 5.02 4.07
N VAL A 75 7.67 4.33 3.27
CA VAL A 75 7.12 4.89 2.02
C VAL A 75 6.19 6.08 2.30
N ILE A 76 5.43 6.06 3.40
CA ILE A 76 4.57 7.19 3.78
C ILE A 76 5.42 8.43 4.13
N GLY A 77 6.49 8.25 4.93
CA GLY A 77 7.44 9.33 5.25
C GLY A 77 8.09 9.92 3.99
N LEU A 78 8.58 9.05 3.10
CA LEU A 78 9.13 9.45 1.81
C LEU A 78 8.11 10.25 0.98
N ALA A 79 6.89 9.73 0.84
CA ALA A 79 5.84 10.37 0.05
C ALA A 79 5.48 11.76 0.60
N LYS A 80 5.38 11.90 1.92
CA LYS A 80 5.08 13.17 2.57
C LYS A 80 6.19 14.20 2.35
N THR A 81 7.44 13.81 2.50
CA THR A 81 8.59 14.69 2.24
C THR A 81 8.60 15.14 0.77
N LEU A 82 8.52 14.19 -0.16
CA LEU A 82 8.53 14.50 -1.60
C LEU A 82 7.32 15.35 -2.04
N SER A 83 6.17 15.21 -1.38
CA SER A 83 5.01 16.03 -1.69
C SER A 83 5.27 17.53 -1.49
N ASN A 84 6.04 17.88 -0.46
CA ASN A 84 6.45 19.27 -0.20
C ASN A 84 7.51 19.75 -1.20
N GLU A 85 8.51 18.93 -1.47
CA GLU A 85 9.62 19.29 -2.37
C GLU A 85 9.18 19.43 -3.84
N LEU A 86 8.17 18.68 -4.27
CA LEU A 86 7.76 18.56 -5.67
C LEU A 86 6.52 19.39 -6.01
N ALA A 87 5.75 19.84 -5.01
CA ALA A 87 4.57 20.70 -5.23
C ALA A 87 4.84 21.95 -6.07
N PRO A 88 5.95 22.70 -5.90
CA PRO A 88 6.25 23.87 -6.73
C PRO A 88 6.42 23.56 -8.22
N PHE A 89 6.60 22.30 -8.58
CA PHE A 89 6.71 21.82 -9.96
C PHE A 89 5.42 21.23 -10.50
N ASN A 90 4.27 21.42 -9.81
CA ASN A 90 2.97 20.82 -10.17
C ASN A 90 3.01 19.28 -10.19
N ILE A 91 3.79 18.69 -9.29
CA ILE A 91 3.91 17.24 -9.13
C ILE A 91 3.26 16.87 -7.80
N THR A 92 2.27 15.99 -7.84
CA THR A 92 1.64 15.45 -6.62
C THR A 92 2.23 14.10 -6.27
N VAL A 93 2.35 13.83 -4.97
CA VAL A 93 2.85 12.55 -4.43
C VAL A 93 1.86 12.04 -3.40
N ASN A 94 1.17 10.95 -3.70
CA ASN A 94 0.17 10.36 -2.81
C ASN A 94 0.42 8.87 -2.60
N SER A 95 -0.07 8.36 -1.50
CA SER A 95 -0.05 6.93 -1.18
C SER A 95 -1.46 6.38 -1.13
N VAL A 96 -1.71 5.23 -1.73
CA VAL A 96 -2.97 4.50 -1.62
C VAL A 96 -2.76 3.33 -0.65
N CYS A 97 -3.66 3.22 0.32
CA CYS A 97 -3.59 2.26 1.42
C CYS A 97 -4.78 1.28 1.32
N PRO A 98 -4.68 0.23 0.47
CA PRO A 98 -5.76 -0.74 0.36
C PRO A 98 -5.90 -1.57 1.62
N GLY A 99 -7.15 -1.91 1.95
CA GLY A 99 -7.50 -3.03 2.79
C GLY A 99 -7.46 -4.34 1.99
N TYR A 100 -8.32 -5.29 2.33
CA TYR A 100 -8.44 -6.54 1.59
C TYR A 100 -9.13 -6.32 0.24
N THR A 101 -8.35 -6.41 -0.83
CA THR A 101 -8.84 -6.36 -2.22
C THR A 101 -8.71 -7.75 -2.84
N LEU A 102 -9.76 -8.24 -3.50
CA LEU A 102 -9.87 -9.61 -4.02
C LEU A 102 -8.92 -9.84 -5.21
N THR A 103 -7.67 -10.06 -4.89
CA THR A 103 -6.57 -10.33 -5.84
C THR A 103 -5.97 -11.71 -5.56
N GLU A 104 -5.14 -12.23 -6.48
CA GLU A 104 -4.40 -13.48 -6.22
C GLU A 104 -3.49 -13.38 -4.98
N ARG A 105 -2.95 -12.20 -4.70
CA ARG A 105 -2.17 -11.96 -3.46
C ARG A 105 -3.00 -12.23 -2.20
N VAL A 106 -4.24 -11.71 -2.15
CA VAL A 106 -5.13 -11.88 -1.00
C VAL A 106 -5.61 -13.33 -0.90
N ARG A 107 -5.90 -13.98 -2.04
CA ARG A 107 -6.22 -15.44 -2.07
C ARG A 107 -5.05 -16.28 -1.55
N SER A 108 -3.82 -15.96 -1.97
CA SER A 108 -2.62 -16.63 -1.49
C SER A 108 -2.40 -16.45 0.01
N LEU A 109 -2.66 -15.23 0.53
CA LEU A 109 -2.60 -14.95 1.97
C LEU A 109 -3.66 -15.77 2.73
N ALA A 110 -4.89 -15.85 2.21
CA ALA A 110 -5.96 -16.66 2.81
C ALA A 110 -5.58 -18.15 2.88
N ARG A 111 -4.97 -18.68 1.82
CA ARG A 111 -4.45 -20.09 1.83
C ARG A 111 -3.36 -20.29 2.88
N ALA A 112 -2.45 -19.34 3.04
CA ALA A 112 -1.36 -19.44 4.04
C ALA A 112 -1.92 -19.40 5.47
N VAL A 113 -2.85 -18.49 5.76
CA VAL A 113 -3.53 -18.39 7.06
C VAL A 113 -4.34 -19.65 7.33
N ALA A 114 -5.13 -20.14 6.37
CA ALA A 114 -5.92 -21.34 6.49
C ALA A 114 -5.07 -22.57 6.84
N LYS A 115 -3.91 -22.72 6.19
CA LYS A 115 -2.95 -23.80 6.48
C LYS A 115 -2.39 -23.71 7.92
N LYS A 116 -2.06 -22.48 8.39
CA LYS A 116 -1.55 -22.27 9.77
C LYS A 116 -2.61 -22.58 10.82
N GLU A 117 -3.88 -22.29 10.54
CA GLU A 117 -5.00 -22.42 11.47
C GLU A 117 -5.79 -23.73 11.35
N GLY A 118 -5.48 -24.60 10.38
CA GLY A 118 -6.23 -25.84 10.15
C GLY A 118 -7.67 -25.62 9.67
N THR A 119 -7.90 -24.56 8.89
CA THR A 119 -9.22 -24.15 8.38
C THR A 119 -9.22 -24.07 6.84
N THR A 120 -10.27 -23.51 6.22
CA THR A 120 -10.33 -23.33 4.76
C THR A 120 -10.10 -21.87 4.36
N PRO A 121 -9.57 -21.60 3.15
CA PRO A 121 -9.39 -20.23 2.65
C PRO A 121 -10.70 -19.43 2.62
N GLU A 122 -11.83 -20.09 2.34
CA GLU A 122 -13.17 -19.49 2.30
C GLU A 122 -13.60 -19.00 3.70
N GLN A 123 -13.32 -19.80 4.74
CA GLN A 123 -13.59 -19.40 6.12
C GLN A 123 -12.72 -18.22 6.55
N VAL A 124 -11.46 -18.18 6.14
CA VAL A 124 -10.57 -17.03 6.38
C VAL A 124 -11.11 -15.79 5.69
N ILE A 125 -11.46 -15.87 4.42
CA ILE A 125 -12.04 -14.75 3.66
C ILE A 125 -13.35 -14.29 4.31
N GLY A 126 -14.25 -15.20 4.68
CA GLY A 126 -15.50 -14.85 5.34
C GLY A 126 -15.30 -14.09 6.68
N ARG A 127 -14.25 -14.45 7.45
CA ARG A 127 -13.89 -13.68 8.67
C ARG A 127 -13.40 -12.27 8.34
N TRP A 128 -12.59 -12.12 7.28
CA TRP A 128 -12.15 -10.80 6.83
C TRP A 128 -13.35 -9.96 6.38
N GLU A 129 -14.25 -10.51 5.56
CA GLU A 129 -15.49 -9.83 5.16
C GLU A 129 -16.35 -9.42 6.35
N ALA A 130 -16.51 -10.30 7.33
CA ALA A 130 -17.27 -10.02 8.55
C ALA A 130 -16.67 -8.85 9.35
N SER A 131 -15.34 -8.67 9.32
CA SER A 131 -14.63 -7.58 10.01
C SER A 131 -14.73 -6.23 9.29
N ILE A 132 -15.00 -6.23 7.98
CA ILE A 132 -15.13 -5.02 7.16
C ILE A 132 -16.57 -4.48 7.31
N PRO A 133 -16.78 -3.19 7.56
CA PRO A 133 -18.14 -2.61 7.63
C PRO A 133 -18.98 -2.86 6.38
N MET A 134 -18.39 -2.78 5.18
CA MET A 134 -19.06 -3.09 3.91
C MET A 134 -19.35 -4.58 3.67
N LYS A 135 -18.92 -5.49 4.60
CA LYS A 135 -19.20 -6.94 4.57
C LYS A 135 -18.73 -7.67 3.31
N ARG A 136 -17.76 -7.14 2.62
CA ARG A 136 -17.11 -7.74 1.46
C ARG A 136 -15.67 -7.25 1.30
N LEU A 137 -14.88 -7.96 0.52
CA LEU A 137 -13.60 -7.47 0.02
C LEU A 137 -13.84 -6.42 -1.08
N GLY A 138 -12.89 -5.49 -1.24
CA GLY A 138 -12.87 -4.59 -2.39
C GLY A 138 -12.54 -5.33 -3.68
N THR A 139 -12.87 -4.75 -4.83
CA THR A 139 -12.48 -5.30 -6.13
C THR A 139 -11.26 -4.56 -6.69
N PRO A 140 -10.47 -5.18 -7.60
CA PRO A 140 -9.39 -4.50 -8.30
C PRO A 140 -9.85 -3.24 -9.06
N GLU A 141 -11.08 -3.25 -9.59
CA GLU A 141 -11.67 -2.14 -10.33
C GLU A 141 -11.95 -0.94 -9.43
N GLU A 142 -12.45 -1.17 -8.22
CA GLU A 142 -12.65 -0.11 -7.22
C GLU A 142 -11.32 0.54 -6.83
N PHE A 143 -10.28 -0.28 -6.64
CA PHE A 143 -8.93 0.23 -6.40
C PHE A 143 -8.40 1.03 -7.59
N ALA A 144 -8.55 0.51 -8.81
CA ALA A 144 -8.09 1.14 -10.04
C ALA A 144 -8.77 2.48 -10.28
N ALA A 145 -10.05 2.63 -9.94
CA ALA A 145 -10.79 3.89 -10.07
C ALA A 145 -10.14 5.02 -9.25
N LEU A 146 -9.75 4.75 -8.00
CA LEU A 146 -9.03 5.72 -7.17
C LEU A 146 -7.66 6.08 -7.78
N VAL A 147 -6.91 5.08 -8.25
CA VAL A 147 -5.61 5.31 -8.87
C VAL A 147 -5.74 6.14 -10.14
N ALA A 148 -6.73 5.85 -10.99
CA ALA A 148 -7.02 6.61 -12.20
C ALA A 148 -7.38 8.07 -11.88
N PHE A 149 -8.20 8.30 -10.86
CA PHE A 149 -8.51 9.64 -10.37
C PHE A 149 -7.24 10.38 -9.92
N LEU A 150 -6.41 9.76 -9.10
CA LEU A 150 -5.16 10.36 -8.59
C LEU A 150 -4.12 10.59 -9.70
N ALA A 151 -4.17 9.84 -10.79
CA ALA A 151 -3.30 10.01 -11.95
C ALA A 151 -3.77 11.14 -12.89
N SER A 152 -5.00 11.63 -12.74
CA SER A 152 -5.61 12.63 -13.60
C SER A 152 -5.28 14.07 -13.17
N GLU A 153 -5.68 15.03 -13.98
CA GLU A 153 -5.63 16.45 -13.66
C GLU A 153 -6.61 16.84 -12.54
N LYS A 154 -7.70 16.08 -12.39
CA LYS A 154 -8.75 16.34 -11.40
C LYS A 154 -8.29 16.25 -9.95
N SER A 155 -7.18 15.56 -9.70
CA SER A 155 -6.57 15.43 -8.38
C SER A 155 -5.43 16.43 -8.12
N GLY A 156 -5.31 17.47 -8.94
CA GLY A 156 -4.17 18.40 -8.91
C GLY A 156 -3.92 19.12 -7.59
N TYR A 157 -4.90 19.16 -6.69
CA TYR A 157 -4.76 19.79 -5.36
C TYR A 157 -4.65 18.77 -4.21
N ILE A 158 -4.49 17.48 -4.54
CA ILE A 158 -4.31 16.40 -3.57
C ILE A 158 -2.84 15.96 -3.62
N THR A 159 -2.08 16.25 -2.56
CA THR A 159 -0.68 15.82 -2.44
C THR A 159 -0.30 15.54 -0.99
N GLY A 160 0.61 14.60 -0.75
CA GLY A 160 1.05 14.18 0.58
C GLY A 160 0.00 13.40 1.36
N ALA A 161 -1.05 12.90 0.71
CA ALA A 161 -2.11 12.14 1.33
C ALA A 161 -1.80 10.64 1.34
N ALA A 162 -2.22 9.97 2.42
CA ALA A 162 -2.28 8.52 2.55
C ALA A 162 -3.76 8.10 2.57
N ILE A 163 -4.28 7.74 1.39
CA ILE A 163 -5.71 7.53 1.16
C ILE A 163 -6.04 6.05 1.31
N GLN A 164 -6.91 5.72 2.27
CA GLN A 164 -7.40 4.36 2.44
C GLN A 164 -8.52 4.02 1.45
N ILE A 165 -8.52 2.75 1.04
CA ILE A 165 -9.60 2.12 0.27
C ILE A 165 -9.80 0.71 0.85
N ASP A 166 -10.66 0.60 1.85
CA ASP A 166 -10.72 -0.55 2.75
C ASP A 166 -12.13 -0.94 3.20
N GLY A 167 -13.17 -0.34 2.64
CA GLY A 167 -14.56 -0.62 3.01
C GLY A 167 -14.91 -0.18 4.45
N GLY A 168 -14.13 0.74 5.04
CA GLY A 168 -14.31 1.24 6.39
C GLY A 168 -13.64 0.36 7.48
N TRP A 169 -12.73 -0.52 7.10
CA TRP A 169 -12.06 -1.42 8.05
C TRP A 169 -11.17 -0.69 9.06
N TYR A 170 -10.45 0.34 8.63
CA TYR A 170 -9.69 1.21 9.52
C TYR A 170 -10.63 2.07 10.37
N LYS A 171 -10.45 2.03 11.70
CA LYS A 171 -11.35 2.68 12.67
C LYS A 171 -10.82 4.01 13.23
N GLY A 172 -9.61 4.39 12.87
CA GLY A 172 -9.04 5.67 13.30
C GLY A 172 -9.66 6.84 12.53
N VAL A 173 -9.68 7.99 13.21
CA VAL A 173 -10.24 9.24 12.62
C VAL A 173 -9.19 10.04 11.82
N MET A 174 -7.89 9.69 11.91
CA MET A 174 -6.77 10.32 11.20
C MET A 174 -5.85 9.27 10.56
#